data_64f73bc57f00a903584827b7b3cc4c81
#
_entry.id   64f73bc57f00a903584827b7b3cc4c81
#
_cell.length_a   1.000
_cell.length_b   1.000
_cell.length_c   1.000
_cell.angle_alpha   90.00
_cell.angle_beta   90.00
_cell.angle_gamma   90.00
#
_symmetry.space_group_name_H-M   'P 1'
#
loop_
_entity.id
_entity.type
_entity.pdbx_description
1 polymer ?
#
loop_
_entity_poly.entity_id
_entity_poly.type
_entity_poly.pdbx_seq_one_letter_code
_entity_poly.pdbx_strand_id
1 'polypeptide(L)'
;EKGFWDVAKTTDQPLVGSHSNAHALTPVARNLTDKQLDAIRESKGLVGLNYATTMLRADGQENAATPLSDMVRHVDYLVERMGVECVALGSDFDGATIPEGIADAAGSQALVAALRSAGYGDAELAKICRENWWRVLGQAWHEAA
;
A
#
# COMPACT_ATOMS: atom_id res chain seq x y z
N GLU A 1 4.57 -12.50 -11.30
CA GLU A 1 3.34 -13.18 -10.85
C GLU A 1 3.64 -14.56 -10.26
N LYS A 2 4.42 -15.43 -10.95
CA LYS A 2 4.75 -16.77 -10.45
C LYS A 2 5.40 -16.74 -9.05
N GLY A 3 6.38 -15.89 -8.81
CA GLY A 3 7.08 -15.78 -7.51
C GLY A 3 6.16 -15.43 -6.36
N PHE A 4 5.14 -14.61 -6.57
CA PHE A 4 4.13 -14.32 -5.55
C PHE A 4 3.43 -15.60 -5.08
N TRP A 5 2.97 -16.42 -6.04
CA TRP A 5 2.24 -17.65 -5.71
C TRP A 5 3.15 -18.74 -5.13
N ASP A 6 4.42 -18.74 -5.51
CA ASP A 6 5.40 -19.66 -4.91
C ASP A 6 5.61 -19.33 -3.43
N VAL A 7 5.74 -18.04 -3.07
CA VAL A 7 5.80 -17.58 -1.66
C VAL A 7 4.49 -17.89 -0.94
N ALA A 8 3.35 -17.51 -1.53
CA ALA A 8 2.05 -17.71 -0.88
C ALA A 8 1.75 -19.20 -0.54
N LYS A 9 2.32 -20.14 -1.29
CA LYS A 9 2.16 -21.59 -1.04
C LYS A 9 3.11 -22.15 0.00
N THR A 10 4.22 -21.47 0.27
CA THR A 10 5.30 -22.00 1.11
C THR A 10 5.40 -21.35 2.47
N THR A 11 4.71 -20.20 2.67
CA THR A 11 4.70 -19.50 3.95
C THR A 11 3.40 -19.73 4.71
N ASP A 12 3.50 -19.84 6.03
CA ASP A 12 2.41 -19.79 7.01
C ASP A 12 2.28 -18.39 7.65
N GLN A 13 3.16 -17.46 7.26
CA GLN A 13 3.22 -16.10 7.76
C GLN A 13 2.37 -15.15 6.92
N PRO A 14 1.96 -13.98 7.46
CA PRO A 14 1.25 -12.97 6.70
C PRO A 14 2.02 -12.54 5.44
N LEU A 15 1.36 -12.51 4.30
CA LEU A 15 1.93 -12.01 3.06
C LEU A 15 2.03 -10.49 3.11
N VAL A 16 3.20 -9.94 2.77
CA VAL A 16 3.44 -8.50 2.79
C VAL A 16 3.88 -8.00 1.42
N GLY A 17 3.06 -7.14 0.82
CA GLY A 17 3.47 -6.27 -0.28
C GLY A 17 3.95 -4.94 0.29
N SER A 18 5.24 -4.81 0.61
CA SER A 18 5.75 -3.65 1.35
C SER A 18 5.50 -2.31 0.64
N HIS A 19 5.48 -2.30 -0.69
CA HIS A 19 5.27 -1.12 -1.52
C HIS A 19 4.69 -1.52 -2.89
N SER A 20 3.37 -1.67 -2.96
CA SER A 20 2.63 -2.02 -4.18
C SER A 20 1.25 -1.37 -4.19
N ASN A 21 0.64 -1.25 -5.39
CA ASN A 21 -0.65 -0.63 -5.57
C ASN A 21 -1.64 -1.58 -6.29
N ALA A 22 -2.83 -1.09 -6.61
CA ALA A 22 -3.86 -1.88 -7.27
C ALA A 22 -3.64 -1.94 -8.79
N HIS A 23 -3.43 -3.14 -9.34
CA HIS A 23 -3.31 -3.36 -10.79
C HIS A 23 -4.58 -2.97 -11.55
N ALA A 24 -5.74 -3.11 -10.94
CA ALA A 24 -7.02 -2.72 -11.55
C ALA A 24 -7.10 -1.21 -11.90
N LEU A 25 -6.38 -0.36 -11.15
CA LEU A 25 -6.33 1.08 -11.39
C LEU A 25 -5.16 1.50 -12.29
N THR A 26 -4.04 0.79 -12.18
CA THR A 26 -2.83 1.05 -12.96
C THR A 26 -2.22 -0.29 -13.34
N PRO A 27 -2.43 -0.76 -14.59
CA PRO A 27 -2.10 -2.13 -15.01
C PRO A 27 -0.60 -2.30 -15.34
N VAL A 28 0.25 -2.02 -14.35
CA VAL A 28 1.70 -2.26 -14.43
C VAL A 28 2.07 -3.53 -13.67
N ALA A 29 3.13 -4.21 -14.10
CA ALA A 29 3.53 -5.52 -13.59
C ALA A 29 3.88 -5.54 -12.09
N ARG A 30 4.23 -4.39 -11.51
CA ARG A 30 4.56 -4.22 -10.09
C ARG A 30 3.32 -4.08 -9.19
N ASN A 31 2.17 -3.72 -9.75
CA ASN A 31 0.92 -3.61 -9.01
C ASN A 31 0.27 -4.98 -8.82
N LEU A 32 -0.44 -5.13 -7.72
CA LEU A 32 -1.07 -6.39 -7.31
C LEU A 32 -2.43 -6.55 -7.98
N THR A 33 -2.64 -7.72 -8.57
CA THR A 33 -3.94 -8.13 -9.10
C THR A 33 -4.92 -8.41 -7.96
N ASP A 34 -6.21 -8.36 -8.25
CA ASP A 34 -7.27 -8.63 -7.27
C ASP A 34 -7.10 -9.98 -6.57
N LYS A 35 -6.68 -11.02 -7.30
CA LYS A 35 -6.42 -12.33 -6.72
C LYS A 35 -5.26 -12.33 -5.72
N GLN A 36 -4.23 -11.51 -5.98
CA GLN A 36 -3.11 -11.35 -5.06
C GLN A 36 -3.52 -10.56 -3.82
N LEU A 37 -4.33 -9.51 -4.00
CA LEU A 37 -4.91 -8.74 -2.88
C LEU A 37 -5.77 -9.64 -1.98
N ASP A 38 -6.61 -10.50 -2.57
CA ASP A 38 -7.40 -11.46 -1.81
C ASP A 38 -6.53 -12.43 -1.00
N ALA A 39 -5.48 -12.98 -1.60
CA ALA A 39 -4.54 -13.87 -0.90
C ALA A 39 -3.81 -13.16 0.26
N ILE A 40 -3.42 -11.89 0.07
CA ILE A 40 -2.81 -11.07 1.14
C ILE A 40 -3.82 -10.86 2.28
N ARG A 41 -5.07 -10.50 1.97
CA ARG A 41 -6.13 -10.35 2.96
C ARG A 41 -6.36 -11.65 3.74
N GLU A 42 -6.49 -12.78 3.05
CA GLU A 42 -6.73 -14.09 3.66
C GLU A 42 -5.60 -14.52 4.60
N SER A 43 -4.36 -14.16 4.27
CA SER A 43 -3.20 -14.37 5.14
C SER A 43 -3.13 -13.38 6.32
N LYS A 44 -4.08 -12.45 6.46
CA LYS A 44 -4.02 -11.31 7.40
C LYS A 44 -2.78 -10.43 7.18
N GLY A 45 -2.34 -10.37 5.95
CA GLY A 45 -1.15 -9.64 5.51
C GLY A 45 -1.35 -8.14 5.39
N LEU A 46 -0.52 -7.51 4.55
CA LEU A 46 -0.45 -6.06 4.44
C LEU A 46 0.00 -5.64 3.04
N VAL A 47 -0.58 -4.56 2.54
CA VAL A 47 -0.09 -3.83 1.37
C VAL A 47 0.27 -2.40 1.78
N GLY A 48 1.53 -2.02 1.61
CA GLY A 48 1.98 -0.64 1.75
C GLY A 48 1.80 0.12 0.42
N LEU A 49 1.09 1.25 0.45
CA LEU A 49 0.91 2.12 -0.71
C LEU A 49 2.26 2.60 -1.24
N ASN A 50 2.60 2.25 -2.48
CA ASN A 50 3.76 2.78 -3.17
C ASN A 50 3.47 4.19 -3.71
N TYR A 51 4.43 5.11 -3.57
CA TYR A 51 4.30 6.51 -4.02
C TYR A 51 4.83 6.73 -5.44
N ALA A 52 5.43 5.72 -6.08
CA ALA A 52 5.93 5.83 -7.45
C ALA A 52 4.81 6.26 -8.41
N THR A 53 5.03 7.38 -9.11
CA THR A 53 4.02 7.95 -10.02
C THR A 53 3.63 6.98 -11.13
N THR A 54 4.57 6.16 -11.62
CA THR A 54 4.32 5.10 -12.60
C THR A 54 3.39 3.99 -12.10
N MET A 55 3.26 3.82 -10.79
CA MET A 55 2.41 2.83 -10.15
C MET A 55 1.08 3.41 -9.66
N LEU A 56 0.94 4.74 -9.65
CA LEU A 56 -0.26 5.47 -9.22
C LEU A 56 -1.13 5.92 -10.41
N ARG A 57 -0.47 6.41 -11.47
CA ARG A 57 -1.16 6.99 -12.63
C ARG A 57 -1.77 5.91 -13.51
N ALA A 58 -2.99 6.12 -13.97
CA ALA A 58 -3.67 5.19 -14.87
C ALA A 58 -2.93 4.98 -16.21
N ASP A 59 -2.15 5.99 -16.65
CA ASP A 59 -1.33 5.91 -17.87
C ASP A 59 0.04 5.26 -17.64
N GLY A 60 0.41 4.96 -16.38
CA GLY A 60 1.68 4.35 -16.02
C GLY A 60 2.91 5.22 -16.28
N GLN A 61 2.72 6.52 -16.56
CA GLN A 61 3.82 7.43 -16.92
C GLN A 61 4.47 8.05 -15.68
N GLU A 62 5.76 8.33 -15.79
CA GLU A 62 6.49 9.08 -14.77
C GLU A 62 6.16 10.57 -14.86
N ASN A 63 5.58 11.14 -13.80
CA ASN A 63 5.25 12.56 -13.73
C ASN A 63 5.12 13.02 -12.27
N ALA A 64 6.03 13.85 -11.81
CA ALA A 64 5.99 14.39 -10.45
C ALA A 64 4.76 15.28 -10.16
N ALA A 65 4.12 15.86 -11.18
CA ALA A 65 2.87 16.61 -11.04
C ALA A 65 1.62 15.71 -10.83
N THR A 66 1.82 14.42 -10.44
CA THR A 66 0.72 13.51 -10.11
C THR A 66 -0.02 14.00 -8.86
N PRO A 67 -1.35 14.16 -8.91
CA PRO A 67 -2.11 14.68 -7.79
C PRO A 67 -2.22 13.65 -6.67
N LEU A 68 -2.33 14.10 -5.41
CA LEU A 68 -2.54 13.22 -4.25
C LEU A 68 -3.85 12.43 -4.33
N SER A 69 -4.83 12.90 -5.11
CA SER A 69 -6.06 12.14 -5.37
C SER A 69 -5.82 10.79 -6.05
N ASP A 70 -4.74 10.61 -6.81
CA ASP A 70 -4.38 9.32 -7.37
C ASP A 70 -3.92 8.35 -6.27
N MET A 71 -3.21 8.85 -5.26
CA MET A 71 -2.82 8.07 -4.09
C MET A 71 -4.05 7.67 -3.25
N VAL A 72 -4.94 8.63 -2.99
CA VAL A 72 -6.21 8.40 -2.27
C VAL A 72 -7.03 7.32 -2.97
N ARG A 73 -7.18 7.41 -4.31
CA ARG A 73 -7.91 6.42 -5.11
C ARG A 73 -7.35 4.99 -4.94
N HIS A 74 -6.04 4.84 -4.88
CA HIS A 74 -5.43 3.53 -4.62
C HIS A 74 -5.69 3.05 -3.19
N VAL A 75 -5.62 3.93 -2.19
CA VAL A 75 -5.97 3.58 -0.81
C VAL A 75 -7.43 3.15 -0.71
N ASP A 76 -8.36 3.90 -1.32
CA ASP A 76 -9.79 3.58 -1.35
C ASP A 76 -10.03 2.18 -1.93
N TYR A 77 -9.42 1.90 -3.09
CA TYR A 77 -9.53 0.58 -3.73
C TYR A 77 -8.99 -0.56 -2.85
N LEU A 78 -7.82 -0.36 -2.26
CA LEU A 78 -7.19 -1.35 -1.38
C LEU A 78 -8.05 -1.58 -0.12
N VAL A 79 -8.57 -0.51 0.49
CA VAL A 79 -9.44 -0.60 1.68
C VAL A 79 -10.77 -1.27 1.34
N GLU A 80 -11.39 -0.91 0.23
CA GLU A 80 -12.64 -1.56 -0.23
C GLU A 80 -12.45 -3.07 -0.45
N ARG A 81 -11.31 -3.46 -1.04
CA ARG A 81 -11.01 -4.84 -1.37
C ARG A 81 -10.56 -5.69 -0.18
N MET A 82 -9.71 -5.14 0.66
CA MET A 82 -8.97 -5.89 1.68
C MET A 82 -9.39 -5.57 3.11
N GLY A 83 -10.05 -4.44 3.33
CA GLY A 83 -10.27 -3.86 4.65
C GLY A 83 -9.11 -2.97 5.10
N VAL A 84 -9.42 -1.98 5.92
CA VAL A 84 -8.45 -0.99 6.40
C VAL A 84 -7.30 -1.61 7.20
N GLU A 85 -7.50 -2.78 7.80
CA GLU A 85 -6.49 -3.54 8.56
C GLU A 85 -5.34 -4.08 7.67
N CYS A 86 -5.56 -4.16 6.36
CA CYS A 86 -4.58 -4.72 5.43
C CYS A 86 -3.87 -3.65 4.58
N VAL A 87 -4.06 -2.37 4.88
CA VAL A 87 -3.49 -1.25 4.10
C VAL A 87 -2.57 -0.41 4.96
N ALA A 88 -1.42 -0.03 4.42
CA ALA A 88 -0.46 0.85 5.07
C ALA A 88 0.24 1.79 4.09
N LEU A 89 1.16 2.62 4.58
CA LEU A 89 2.05 3.44 3.76
C LEU A 89 3.34 2.67 3.49
N GLY A 90 3.78 2.64 2.22
CA GLY A 90 4.94 1.89 1.74
C GLY A 90 5.97 2.72 0.98
N SER A 91 5.75 4.00 0.83
CA SER A 91 6.54 5.08 0.22
C SER A 91 7.31 4.72 -1.07
N ASP A 92 8.49 4.11 -0.99
CA ASP A 92 9.49 3.94 -2.06
C ASP A 92 10.34 5.21 -2.27
N PHE A 93 10.58 6.01 -1.22
CA PHE A 93 11.48 7.15 -1.26
C PHE A 93 12.86 6.73 -1.76
N ASP A 94 13.51 7.62 -2.54
CA ASP A 94 14.81 7.43 -3.20
C ASP A 94 14.84 6.33 -4.28
N GLY A 95 13.79 5.48 -4.38
CA GLY A 95 13.68 4.43 -5.39
C GLY A 95 12.90 4.82 -6.64
N ALA A 96 12.11 5.90 -6.58
CA ALA A 96 11.19 6.28 -7.65
C ALA A 96 10.87 7.78 -7.65
N THR A 97 10.35 8.28 -8.78
CA THR A 97 9.73 9.61 -8.84
C THR A 97 8.40 9.56 -8.11
N ILE A 98 8.28 10.37 -7.06
CA ILE A 98 7.07 10.50 -6.25
C ILE A 98 6.34 11.81 -6.54
N PRO A 99 5.05 11.98 -6.18
CA PRO A 99 4.33 13.22 -6.35
C PRO A 99 5.03 14.40 -5.65
N GLU A 100 5.18 15.52 -6.37
CA GLU A 100 5.78 16.76 -5.83
C GLU A 100 5.05 17.27 -4.59
N GLY A 101 3.75 16.98 -4.43
CA GLY A 101 2.98 17.30 -3.24
C GLY A 101 3.40 16.54 -1.98
N ILE A 102 4.23 15.48 -2.13
CA ILE A 102 4.86 14.75 -1.03
C ILE A 102 6.31 15.20 -0.87
N ALA A 103 7.09 15.21 -1.94
CA ALA A 103 8.51 15.55 -2.02
C ALA A 103 9.44 14.67 -1.13
N ASP A 104 9.19 14.57 0.16
CA ASP A 104 10.00 13.82 1.13
C ASP A 104 9.13 13.19 2.25
N ALA A 105 9.78 12.58 3.24
CA ALA A 105 9.10 11.92 4.35
C ALA A 105 8.22 12.88 5.17
N ALA A 106 8.62 14.14 5.34
CA ALA A 106 7.83 15.14 6.06
C ALA A 106 6.53 15.47 5.29
N GLY A 107 6.59 15.49 3.96
CA GLY A 107 5.43 15.72 3.09
C GLY A 107 4.39 14.60 3.11
N SER A 108 4.67 13.43 3.69
CA SER A 108 3.67 12.38 3.89
C SER A 108 2.46 12.87 4.72
N GLN A 109 2.62 13.95 5.49
CA GLN A 109 1.51 14.61 6.18
C GLN A 109 0.46 15.18 5.21
N ALA A 110 0.85 15.58 3.99
CA ALA A 110 -0.09 16.02 2.96
C ALA A 110 -0.99 14.86 2.51
N LEU A 111 -0.45 13.65 2.37
CA LEU A 111 -1.26 12.45 2.08
C LEU A 111 -2.23 12.14 3.23
N VAL A 112 -1.77 12.23 4.48
CA VAL A 112 -2.65 12.02 5.65
C VAL A 112 -3.80 13.04 5.65
N ALA A 113 -3.52 14.30 5.33
CA ALA A 113 -4.55 15.34 5.20
C ALA A 113 -5.53 15.05 4.04
N ALA A 114 -5.02 14.55 2.90
CA ALA A 114 -5.85 14.17 1.75
C ALA A 114 -6.77 12.97 2.10
N LEU A 115 -6.26 11.95 2.78
CA LEU A 115 -7.06 10.82 3.25
C LEU A 115 -8.12 11.26 4.25
N ARG A 116 -7.78 12.16 5.19
CA ARG A 116 -8.77 12.74 6.11
C ARG A 116 -9.88 13.48 5.37
N SER A 117 -9.53 14.25 4.35
CA SER A 117 -10.50 14.96 3.50
C SER A 117 -11.37 14.01 2.67
N ALA A 118 -10.87 12.81 2.37
CA ALA A 118 -11.62 11.75 1.69
C ALA A 118 -12.56 10.97 2.65
N GLY A 119 -12.50 11.24 3.96
CA GLY A 119 -13.43 10.67 4.95
C GLY A 119 -12.81 9.67 5.93
N TYR A 120 -11.51 9.39 5.84
CA TYR A 120 -10.84 8.51 6.80
C TYR A 120 -10.76 9.15 8.18
N GLY A 121 -11.31 8.47 9.19
CA GLY A 121 -11.27 8.90 10.58
C GLY A 121 -9.91 8.64 11.25
N ASP A 122 -9.71 9.23 12.43
CA ASP A 122 -8.44 9.12 13.17
C ASP A 122 -8.03 7.66 13.45
N ALA A 123 -8.99 6.78 13.74
CA ALA A 123 -8.72 5.37 13.99
C ALA A 123 -8.23 4.64 12.72
N GLU A 124 -8.82 4.94 11.56
CA GLU A 124 -8.40 4.35 10.28
C GLU A 124 -7.03 4.88 9.85
N LEU A 125 -6.79 6.18 10.01
CA LEU A 125 -5.50 6.80 9.74
C LEU A 125 -4.40 6.24 10.66
N ALA A 126 -4.69 5.99 11.95
CA ALA A 126 -3.74 5.35 12.85
C ALA A 126 -3.35 3.95 12.37
N LYS A 127 -4.33 3.15 11.89
CA LYS A 127 -4.07 1.83 11.28
C LYS A 127 -3.20 1.95 10.05
N ILE A 128 -3.58 2.77 9.07
CA ILE A 128 -2.85 2.94 7.80
C ILE A 128 -1.43 3.45 8.03
N CYS A 129 -1.24 4.41 8.94
CA CYS A 129 0.05 5.05 9.14
C CYS A 129 1.04 4.20 9.96
N ARG A 130 0.58 3.31 10.87
CA ARG A 130 1.49 2.61 11.78
C ARG A 130 1.00 1.27 12.32
N GLU A 131 -0.29 1.16 12.77
CA GLU A 131 -0.72 0.03 13.60
C GLU A 131 -0.73 -1.28 12.82
N ASN A 132 -1.09 -1.22 11.53
CA ASN A 132 -1.06 -2.39 10.66
C ASN A 132 0.35 -2.93 10.46
N TRP A 133 1.36 -2.05 10.36
CA TRP A 133 2.76 -2.47 10.35
C TRP A 133 3.15 -3.15 11.67
N TRP A 134 2.79 -2.56 12.81
CA TRP A 134 3.08 -3.15 14.13
C TRP A 134 2.43 -4.52 14.28
N ARG A 135 1.18 -4.66 13.84
CA ARG A 135 0.48 -5.93 13.87
C ARG A 135 1.20 -7.02 13.09
N VAL A 136 1.54 -6.75 11.83
CA VAL A 136 2.17 -7.74 10.95
C VAL A 136 3.58 -8.08 11.42
N LEU A 137 4.38 -7.08 11.81
CA LEU A 137 5.72 -7.31 12.36
C LEU A 137 5.67 -8.10 13.68
N GLY A 138 4.71 -7.80 14.55
CA GLY A 138 4.51 -8.56 15.81
C GLY A 138 4.10 -10.02 15.56
N GLN A 139 3.38 -10.31 14.47
CA GLN A 139 3.05 -11.67 14.07
C GLN A 139 4.24 -12.43 13.49
N ALA A 140 5.11 -11.73 12.74
CA ALA A 140 6.28 -12.33 12.09
C ALA A 140 7.45 -12.53 13.07
N TRP A 141 7.59 -11.65 14.04
CA TRP A 141 8.63 -11.73 15.06
C TRP A 141 8.08 -12.46 16.29
N HIS A 142 7.99 -13.78 16.22
CA HIS A 142 7.69 -14.56 17.40
C HIS A 142 8.82 -14.38 18.41
N GLU A 143 8.51 -13.96 19.63
CA GLU A 143 9.43 -14.15 20.74
C GLU A 143 9.70 -15.66 20.83
N ALA A 144 10.97 -16.05 20.69
CA ALA A 144 11.36 -17.41 20.98
C ALA A 144 11.03 -17.67 22.46
N ALA A 145 10.11 -18.59 22.70
CA ALA A 145 9.74 -19.03 24.04
C ALA A 145 10.91 -19.71 24.73
#